data_6e9a5dd126368806a97a325614ab4b68
#
_entry.id   6e9a5dd126368806a97a325614ab4b68
#
_cell.length_a   1.000
_cell.length_b   1.000
_cell.length_c   1.000
_cell.angle_alpha   90.00
_cell.angle_beta   90.00
_cell.angle_gamma   90.00
#
_symmetry.space_group_name_H-M   'P 1'
#
loop_
_entity.id
_entity.type
_entity.pdbx_description
1 polymer ?
#
loop_
_entity_poly.entity_id
_entity_poly.type
_entity_poly.pdbx_seq_one_letter_code
_entity_poly.pdbx_strand_id
1 'polypeptide(L)'
;VWRRPKQSLYGLRLGGHGENPQLDPGLRFAGQIFDEESGLFYNQFRYYLPEAACYLSPDPTGLWGGENTYGYVTNPTGWVDPFGLAQCPTVKVDKNGRLRSARTTVTPDVLGTGSVTNASSRKYARSLGNNDDDAGHILGNVLGGQGGKKNVFPQLPEINRGQYRVFEDQVRQFIETNGLVDIKWRFIYGNGGTRPTEVAYLVYQDGQRILGKIFSN
;
A
#
# COMPACT_ATOMS: atom_id res chain seq x y z
N VAL A 1 -23.91 -25.11 6.49
CA VAL A 1 -22.89 -24.26 5.84
C VAL A 1 -23.39 -22.82 5.84
N TRP A 2 -22.62 -21.90 6.36
CA TRP A 2 -22.91 -20.46 6.27
C TRP A 2 -22.59 -19.95 4.88
N ARG A 3 -23.45 -19.10 4.33
CA ARG A 3 -23.19 -18.38 3.08
C ARG A 3 -23.22 -16.89 3.32
N ARG A 4 -22.17 -16.23 2.89
CA ARG A 4 -22.02 -14.77 2.99
C ARG A 4 -23.18 -14.07 2.26
N PRO A 5 -23.85 -13.08 2.88
CA PRO A 5 -24.82 -12.24 2.18
C PRO A 5 -24.14 -11.38 1.11
N LYS A 6 -24.92 -10.88 0.15
CA LYS A 6 -24.42 -9.90 -0.81
C LYS A 6 -23.87 -8.68 -0.07
N GLN A 7 -22.78 -8.14 -0.55
CA GLN A 7 -22.12 -6.98 0.02
C GLN A 7 -21.89 -5.90 -1.06
N SER A 8 -21.88 -4.64 -0.62
CA SER A 8 -21.39 -3.54 -1.43
C SER A 8 -19.88 -3.67 -1.65
N LEU A 9 -19.33 -2.84 -2.52
CA LEU A 9 -17.91 -2.80 -2.80
C LEU A 9 -17.06 -2.54 -1.54
N TYR A 10 -17.60 -1.82 -0.57
CA TYR A 10 -16.96 -1.46 0.69
C TYR A 10 -17.43 -2.30 1.89
N GLY A 11 -18.02 -3.45 1.63
CA GLY A 11 -18.33 -4.43 2.67
C GLY A 11 -19.70 -4.29 3.35
N LEU A 12 -20.48 -3.23 3.06
CA LEU A 12 -21.83 -3.09 3.58
C LEU A 12 -22.71 -4.28 3.14
N ARG A 13 -23.40 -4.95 4.07
CA ARG A 13 -24.33 -6.02 3.76
C ARG A 13 -25.56 -5.48 3.02
N LEU A 14 -25.90 -6.11 1.92
CA LEU A 14 -27.06 -5.80 1.08
C LEU A 14 -28.09 -6.91 1.21
N GLY A 15 -29.07 -6.74 2.09
CA GLY A 15 -30.19 -7.69 2.25
C GLY A 15 -29.91 -8.85 3.20
N GLY A 16 -30.22 -8.67 4.47
CA GLY A 16 -30.27 -9.71 5.50
C GLY A 16 -28.94 -10.22 6.03
N HIS A 17 -29.01 -11.28 6.83
CA HIS A 17 -27.85 -11.84 7.55
C HIS A 17 -27.21 -13.04 6.84
N GLY A 18 -27.62 -13.37 5.60
CA GLY A 18 -27.17 -14.56 4.87
C GLY A 18 -27.94 -15.82 5.25
N GLU A 19 -27.52 -16.96 4.66
CA GLU A 19 -28.09 -18.28 5.03
C GLU A 19 -27.41 -18.79 6.31
N ASN A 20 -28.21 -19.28 7.25
CA ASN A 20 -27.76 -19.79 8.56
C ASN A 20 -26.92 -18.75 9.36
N PRO A 21 -27.49 -17.60 9.73
CA PRO A 21 -26.76 -16.51 10.39
C PRO A 21 -26.11 -16.92 11.72
N GLN A 22 -26.66 -17.93 12.42
CA GLN A 22 -26.09 -18.50 13.64
C GLN A 22 -24.72 -19.17 13.45
N LEU A 23 -24.34 -19.45 12.19
CA LEU A 23 -23.04 -20.01 11.82
C LEU A 23 -22.08 -18.95 11.25
N ASP A 24 -22.45 -17.66 11.30
CA ASP A 24 -21.58 -16.55 10.83
C ASP A 24 -20.28 -16.55 11.64
N PRO A 25 -19.13 -16.76 11.03
CA PRO A 25 -17.85 -16.77 11.75
C PRO A 25 -17.36 -15.38 12.16
N GLY A 26 -18.16 -14.32 11.96
CA GLY A 26 -17.78 -12.94 12.23
C GLY A 26 -16.78 -12.34 11.22
N LEU A 27 -16.29 -13.15 10.27
CA LEU A 27 -15.33 -12.66 9.26
C LEU A 27 -16.01 -11.74 8.25
N ARG A 28 -15.34 -10.60 7.96
CA ARG A 28 -15.79 -9.61 6.99
C ARG A 28 -14.79 -9.46 5.85
N PHE A 29 -15.03 -8.50 4.99
CA PHE A 29 -14.17 -8.25 3.83
C PHE A 29 -12.73 -7.95 4.29
N ALA A 30 -11.77 -8.54 3.57
CA ALA A 30 -10.34 -8.31 3.76
C ALA A 30 -9.77 -8.64 5.17
N GLY A 31 -10.36 -9.63 5.87
CA GLY A 31 -9.86 -10.07 7.17
C GLY A 31 -10.37 -9.28 8.37
N GLN A 32 -11.30 -8.36 8.16
CA GLN A 32 -12.00 -7.66 9.24
C GLN A 32 -12.87 -8.62 10.05
N ILE A 33 -13.09 -8.32 11.31
CA ILE A 33 -13.92 -9.09 12.25
C ILE A 33 -15.13 -8.23 12.62
N PHE A 34 -16.33 -8.81 12.54
CA PHE A 34 -17.55 -8.15 12.98
C PHE A 34 -17.60 -8.09 14.50
N ASP A 35 -17.75 -6.91 15.02
CA ASP A 35 -18.02 -6.66 16.43
C ASP A 35 -19.53 -6.50 16.60
N GLU A 36 -20.16 -7.46 17.27
CA GLU A 36 -21.61 -7.50 17.46
C GLU A 36 -22.11 -6.41 18.42
N GLU A 37 -21.27 -5.96 19.36
CA GLU A 37 -21.65 -4.94 20.35
C GLU A 37 -21.76 -3.56 19.73
N SER A 38 -20.81 -3.21 18.86
CA SER A 38 -20.75 -1.91 18.20
C SER A 38 -21.41 -1.87 16.83
N GLY A 39 -21.59 -3.01 16.19
CA GLY A 39 -22.02 -3.12 14.79
C GLY A 39 -20.92 -2.77 13.77
N LEU A 40 -19.70 -2.54 14.24
CA LEU A 40 -18.56 -2.14 13.44
C LEU A 40 -17.71 -3.33 12.97
N PHE A 41 -16.76 -3.06 12.08
CA PHE A 41 -15.77 -4.06 11.67
C PHE A 41 -14.42 -3.72 12.29
N TYR A 42 -13.96 -4.57 13.21
CA TYR A 42 -12.64 -4.45 13.79
C TYR A 42 -11.57 -4.79 12.75
N ASN A 43 -10.69 -3.85 12.48
CA ASN A 43 -9.60 -3.97 11.52
C ASN A 43 -8.25 -3.68 12.22
N GLN A 44 -7.96 -4.44 13.24
CA GLN A 44 -6.75 -4.47 14.06
C GLN A 44 -6.43 -3.15 14.79
N PHE A 45 -6.04 -2.10 14.08
CA PHE A 45 -5.70 -0.81 14.69
C PHE A 45 -6.83 0.22 14.63
N ARG A 46 -7.88 -0.05 13.83
CA ARG A 46 -9.04 0.85 13.68
C ARG A 46 -10.35 0.08 13.55
N TYR A 47 -11.43 0.72 13.95
CA TYR A 47 -12.78 0.27 13.63
C TYR A 47 -13.27 0.89 12.32
N TYR A 48 -13.80 0.07 11.46
CA TYR A 48 -14.33 0.44 10.17
C TYR A 48 -15.86 0.46 10.20
N LEU A 49 -16.44 1.53 9.66
CA LEU A 49 -17.88 1.75 9.52
C LEU A 49 -18.30 1.45 8.07
N PRO A 50 -18.93 0.28 7.79
CA PRO A 50 -19.25 -0.11 6.43
C PRO A 50 -20.31 0.76 5.75
N GLU A 51 -21.21 1.39 6.52
CA GLU A 51 -22.25 2.31 6.03
C GLU A 51 -21.65 3.58 5.43
N ALA A 52 -20.60 4.09 6.04
CA ALA A 52 -19.90 5.30 5.58
C ALA A 52 -18.65 5.00 4.74
N ALA A 53 -18.29 3.73 4.60
CA ALA A 53 -17.08 3.28 3.88
C ALA A 53 -15.77 3.95 4.40
N CYS A 54 -15.69 4.18 5.71
CA CYS A 54 -14.56 4.86 6.35
C CYS A 54 -14.24 4.28 7.73
N TYR A 55 -13.07 4.64 8.26
CA TYR A 55 -12.70 4.35 9.65
C TYR A 55 -13.35 5.34 10.62
N LEU A 56 -13.62 4.92 11.86
CA LEU A 56 -14.17 5.78 12.90
C LEU A 56 -13.13 6.69 13.57
N SER A 57 -11.87 6.29 13.55
CA SER A 57 -10.78 7.09 14.06
C SER A 57 -9.87 7.57 12.91
N PRO A 58 -9.23 8.73 13.07
CA PRO A 58 -8.23 9.15 12.11
C PRO A 58 -7.10 8.13 12.04
N ASP A 59 -6.42 8.07 10.92
CA ASP A 59 -5.24 7.24 10.77
C ASP A 59 -4.21 7.62 11.84
N PRO A 60 -3.70 6.66 12.65
CA PRO A 60 -2.64 6.94 13.62
C PRO A 60 -1.39 7.55 12.98
N THR A 61 -1.17 7.27 11.69
CA THR A 61 -0.11 7.89 10.90
C THR A 61 -0.46 9.29 10.39
N GLY A 62 -1.66 9.81 10.71
CA GLY A 62 -2.15 11.13 10.33
C GLY A 62 -2.36 11.30 8.83
N LEU A 63 -2.03 12.48 8.30
CA LEU A 63 -2.11 12.77 6.86
C LEU A 63 -1.17 11.90 6.00
N TRP A 64 -0.31 11.11 6.63
CA TRP A 64 0.61 10.20 5.97
C TRP A 64 -0.09 8.94 5.42
N GLY A 65 -1.20 8.50 6.03
CA GLY A 65 -2.08 7.46 5.51
C GLY A 65 -2.90 7.88 4.27
N GLY A 66 -2.89 9.18 3.95
CA GLY A 66 -3.61 9.78 2.83
C GLY A 66 -4.21 11.14 3.21
N GLU A 67 -4.69 11.90 2.22
CA GLU A 67 -5.36 13.21 2.45
C GLU A 67 -6.64 13.05 3.32
N ASN A 68 -7.31 11.91 3.19
CA ASN A 68 -8.43 11.53 4.04
C ASN A 68 -7.97 10.54 5.10
N THR A 69 -7.69 11.06 6.31
CA THR A 69 -7.22 10.25 7.45
C THR A 69 -8.23 9.21 7.94
N TYR A 70 -9.51 9.35 7.59
CA TYR A 70 -10.57 8.38 7.88
C TYR A 70 -10.83 7.42 6.70
N GLY A 71 -10.16 7.63 5.56
CA GLY A 71 -10.42 6.86 4.35
C GLY A 71 -9.99 5.40 4.50
N TYR A 72 -10.86 4.49 4.05
CA TYR A 72 -10.46 3.14 3.64
C TYR A 72 -9.80 3.24 2.27
N VAL A 73 -9.30 2.14 1.74
CA VAL A 73 -8.63 2.12 0.43
C VAL A 73 -9.51 2.69 -0.70
N THR A 74 -8.92 3.44 -1.61
CA THR A 74 -9.64 4.11 -2.71
C THR A 74 -10.19 3.15 -3.78
N ASN A 75 -9.71 1.90 -3.82
CA ASN A 75 -10.20 0.87 -4.73
C ASN A 75 -10.23 -0.51 -4.03
N PRO A 76 -11.30 -0.88 -3.35
CA PRO A 76 -11.39 -2.12 -2.59
C PRO A 76 -11.47 -3.39 -3.46
N THR A 77 -11.62 -3.28 -4.78
CA THR A 77 -11.53 -4.45 -5.68
C THR A 77 -10.10 -4.92 -5.92
N GLY A 78 -9.13 -4.07 -5.70
CA GLY A 78 -7.71 -4.38 -5.93
C GLY A 78 -6.81 -4.09 -4.74
N TRP A 79 -7.38 -3.54 -3.66
CA TRP A 79 -6.66 -3.08 -2.49
C TRP A 79 -7.37 -3.51 -1.23
N VAL A 80 -6.60 -3.93 -0.25
CA VAL A 80 -7.06 -4.23 1.11
C VAL A 80 -6.16 -3.50 2.10
N ASP A 81 -6.70 -3.16 3.25
CA ASP A 81 -5.98 -2.60 4.38
C ASP A 81 -6.02 -3.60 5.54
N PRO A 82 -5.11 -4.57 5.61
CA PRO A 82 -5.18 -5.67 6.56
C PRO A 82 -5.08 -5.23 8.02
N PHE A 83 -4.46 -4.08 8.26
CA PHE A 83 -4.18 -3.57 9.61
C PHE A 83 -4.94 -2.30 9.96
N GLY A 84 -5.65 -1.70 9.02
CA GLY A 84 -6.21 -0.38 9.22
C GLY A 84 -5.15 0.75 9.16
N LEU A 85 -4.03 0.51 8.48
CA LEU A 85 -2.86 1.41 8.38
C LEU A 85 -2.26 1.41 6.97
N ALA A 86 -3.07 1.15 5.92
CA ALA A 86 -2.55 0.98 4.56
C ALA A 86 -1.77 2.21 4.09
N GLN A 87 -0.46 2.06 4.00
CA GLN A 87 0.41 3.10 3.46
C GLN A 87 0.58 2.98 1.96
N CYS A 88 0.25 4.06 1.26
CA CYS A 88 0.56 4.23 -0.15
C CYS A 88 1.33 5.54 -0.32
N PRO A 89 2.47 5.52 -1.01
CA PRO A 89 3.18 6.74 -1.32
C PRO A 89 2.29 7.71 -2.10
N THR A 90 2.33 8.99 -1.75
CA THR A 90 1.76 10.05 -2.59
C THR A 90 2.59 10.16 -3.86
N VAL A 91 2.00 9.89 -5.01
CA VAL A 91 2.67 9.91 -6.30
C VAL A 91 2.31 11.17 -7.09
N LYS A 92 3.29 11.71 -7.82
CA LYS A 92 3.08 12.72 -8.86
C LYS A 92 3.40 12.11 -10.21
N VAL A 93 2.53 12.35 -11.17
CA VAL A 93 2.71 11.92 -12.55
C VAL A 93 2.98 13.13 -13.47
N ASP A 94 3.61 12.89 -14.60
CA ASP A 94 3.76 13.88 -15.66
C ASP A 94 2.50 13.98 -16.54
N LYS A 95 2.52 14.86 -17.53
CA LYS A 95 1.41 15.05 -18.48
C LYS A 95 1.05 13.80 -19.30
N ASN A 96 1.94 12.82 -19.35
CA ASN A 96 1.75 11.54 -20.07
C ASN A 96 1.35 10.40 -19.11
N GLY A 97 1.06 10.68 -17.82
CA GLY A 97 0.69 9.71 -16.81
C GLY A 97 1.87 8.90 -16.25
N ARG A 98 3.14 9.23 -16.57
CA ARG A 98 4.33 8.54 -16.06
C ARG A 98 4.66 9.01 -14.65
N LEU A 99 5.07 8.11 -13.77
CA LEU A 99 5.55 8.44 -12.42
C LEU A 99 6.71 9.44 -12.49
N ARG A 100 6.57 10.60 -11.88
CA ARG A 100 7.63 11.60 -11.77
C ARG A 100 8.35 11.53 -10.43
N SER A 101 7.56 11.45 -9.38
CA SER A 101 8.08 11.33 -8.01
C SER A 101 7.05 10.65 -7.12
N ALA A 102 7.54 10.08 -6.03
CA ALA A 102 6.72 9.60 -4.94
C ALA A 102 7.31 10.09 -3.62
N ARG A 103 6.48 10.13 -2.57
CA ARG A 103 6.90 10.44 -1.22
C ARG A 103 6.00 9.77 -0.20
N THR A 104 6.57 9.40 0.94
CA THR A 104 5.84 8.95 2.13
C THR A 104 6.69 9.16 3.37
N THR A 105 6.06 9.12 4.54
CA THR A 105 6.76 8.96 5.81
C THR A 105 6.55 7.54 6.30
N VAL A 106 7.56 6.91 6.86
CA VAL A 106 7.51 5.55 7.42
C VAL A 106 7.87 5.61 8.89
N THR A 107 7.00 5.03 9.71
CA THR A 107 7.16 4.92 11.15
C THR A 107 7.46 3.47 11.54
N PRO A 108 8.04 3.18 12.71
CA PRO A 108 8.36 1.81 13.14
C PRO A 108 7.15 0.86 13.18
N ASP A 109 5.97 1.36 13.52
CA ASP A 109 4.74 0.59 13.67
C ASP A 109 4.18 0.02 12.37
N VAL A 110 4.53 0.61 11.21
CA VAL A 110 4.10 0.11 9.90
C VAL A 110 5.07 -0.89 9.27
N LEU A 111 6.22 -1.12 9.87
CA LEU A 111 7.20 -2.08 9.34
C LEU A 111 6.62 -3.49 9.28
N GLY A 112 6.79 -4.17 8.15
CA GLY A 112 6.28 -5.51 7.92
C GLY A 112 4.75 -5.61 7.72
N THR A 113 4.00 -4.50 7.74
CA THR A 113 2.54 -4.50 7.53
C THR A 113 2.13 -4.48 6.06
N GLY A 114 3.11 -4.40 5.16
CA GLY A 114 2.88 -4.32 3.73
C GLY A 114 2.41 -5.63 3.10
N SER A 115 2.01 -5.58 1.84
CA SER A 115 1.58 -6.75 1.07
C SER A 115 2.39 -6.96 -0.20
N VAL A 116 2.46 -8.22 -0.64
CA VAL A 116 3.11 -8.58 -1.90
C VAL A 116 2.27 -8.13 -3.11
N THR A 117 2.92 -7.99 -4.27
CA THR A 117 2.26 -7.65 -5.52
C THR A 117 1.28 -8.74 -5.95
N ASN A 118 0.13 -8.34 -6.48
CA ASN A 118 -0.90 -9.24 -7.01
C ASN A 118 -0.84 -9.37 -8.56
N ALA A 119 -1.64 -10.25 -9.13
CA ALA A 119 -1.68 -10.47 -10.58
C ALA A 119 -1.99 -9.18 -11.38
N SER A 120 -2.88 -8.33 -10.84
CA SER A 120 -3.29 -7.07 -11.48
C SER A 120 -2.15 -6.04 -11.49
N SER A 121 -1.42 -5.89 -10.38
CA SER A 121 -0.28 -4.98 -10.30
C SER A 121 0.90 -5.46 -11.15
N ARG A 122 1.16 -6.78 -11.21
CA ARG A 122 2.17 -7.36 -12.10
C ARG A 122 1.85 -7.14 -13.58
N LYS A 123 0.58 -7.36 -13.98
CA LYS A 123 0.13 -7.06 -15.34
C LYS A 123 0.28 -5.58 -15.68
N TYR A 124 -0.07 -4.70 -14.75
CA TYR A 124 0.06 -3.25 -14.92
C TYR A 124 1.53 -2.82 -15.08
N ALA A 125 2.44 -3.27 -14.23
CA ALA A 125 3.85 -2.92 -14.35
C ALA A 125 4.43 -3.34 -15.72
N ARG A 126 4.16 -4.58 -16.15
CA ARG A 126 4.59 -5.07 -17.47
C ARG A 126 3.99 -4.30 -18.64
N SER A 127 2.77 -3.77 -18.51
CA SER A 127 2.18 -2.93 -19.57
C SER A 127 2.88 -1.58 -19.75
N LEU A 128 3.65 -1.15 -18.75
CA LEU A 128 4.44 0.09 -18.79
C LEU A 128 5.92 -0.16 -19.11
N GLY A 129 6.37 -1.39 -19.04
CA GLY A 129 7.76 -1.82 -19.22
C GLY A 129 7.91 -3.00 -20.17
N ASN A 130 8.83 -3.91 -19.84
CA ASN A 130 9.08 -5.13 -20.58
C ASN A 130 8.25 -6.30 -20.03
N ASN A 131 8.06 -7.36 -20.82
CA ASN A 131 7.29 -8.54 -20.43
C ASN A 131 7.90 -9.31 -19.26
N ASP A 132 9.20 -9.22 -19.09
CA ASP A 132 9.99 -9.86 -18.04
C ASP A 132 10.21 -8.96 -16.80
N ASP A 133 9.78 -7.69 -16.84
CA ASP A 133 9.90 -6.80 -15.68
C ASP A 133 9.12 -7.33 -14.48
N ASP A 134 9.70 -7.18 -13.31
CA ASP A 134 9.00 -7.31 -12.04
C ASP A 134 8.10 -6.08 -11.81
N ALA A 135 7.03 -6.28 -11.05
CA ALA A 135 6.31 -5.17 -10.45
C ALA A 135 7.06 -4.75 -9.17
N GLY A 136 8.10 -3.93 -9.34
CA GLY A 136 8.83 -3.37 -8.21
C GLY A 136 7.95 -2.45 -7.36
N HIS A 137 7.98 -2.59 -6.04
CA HIS A 137 7.29 -1.66 -5.15
C HIS A 137 7.98 -0.29 -5.19
N ILE A 138 7.19 0.79 -5.17
CA ILE A 138 7.71 2.12 -4.83
C ILE A 138 8.13 2.10 -3.35
N LEU A 139 7.19 1.86 -2.44
CA LEU A 139 7.45 1.57 -1.05
C LEU A 139 7.36 0.06 -0.84
N GLY A 140 8.45 -0.57 -0.42
CA GLY A 140 8.54 -2.01 -0.20
C GLY A 140 7.57 -2.54 0.86
N ASN A 141 7.17 -3.80 0.73
CA ASN A 141 6.28 -4.43 1.69
C ASN A 141 6.90 -4.51 3.10
N VAL A 142 8.21 -4.61 3.21
CA VAL A 142 8.93 -4.59 4.51
C VAL A 142 8.83 -3.23 5.22
N LEU A 143 8.53 -2.17 4.46
CA LEU A 143 8.33 -0.79 4.94
C LEU A 143 6.84 -0.41 5.03
N GLY A 144 5.93 -1.38 4.95
CA GLY A 144 4.48 -1.16 5.03
C GLY A 144 3.79 -0.93 3.67
N GLY A 145 4.52 -0.96 2.56
CA GLY A 145 3.98 -0.70 1.24
C GLY A 145 3.04 -1.78 0.72
N GLN A 146 1.93 -1.38 0.12
CA GLN A 146 0.90 -2.28 -0.40
C GLN A 146 1.18 -2.69 -1.86
N GLY A 147 0.87 -3.94 -2.22
CA GLY A 147 1.15 -4.52 -3.55
C GLY A 147 0.18 -4.13 -4.68
N GLY A 148 -0.50 -2.99 -4.57
CA GLY A 148 -1.45 -2.49 -5.56
C GLY A 148 -0.79 -1.69 -6.69
N LYS A 149 -1.57 -1.42 -7.76
CA LYS A 149 -1.09 -0.71 -8.97
C LYS A 149 -0.49 0.68 -8.70
N LYS A 150 -0.94 1.38 -7.66
CA LYS A 150 -0.45 2.73 -7.33
C LYS A 150 0.92 2.73 -6.65
N ASN A 151 1.36 1.58 -6.17
CA ASN A 151 2.64 1.42 -5.47
C ASN A 151 3.63 0.54 -6.24
N VAL A 152 3.46 0.39 -7.54
CA VAL A 152 4.38 -0.41 -8.36
C VAL A 152 4.81 0.31 -9.63
N PHE A 153 6.00 -0.03 -10.08
CA PHE A 153 6.55 0.38 -11.37
C PHE A 153 7.28 -0.78 -12.04
N PRO A 154 7.49 -0.75 -13.37
CA PRO A 154 8.28 -1.77 -14.05
C PRO A 154 9.74 -1.68 -13.66
N GLN A 155 10.29 -2.78 -13.16
CA GLN A 155 11.66 -2.85 -12.64
C GLN A 155 12.38 -4.10 -13.11
N LEU A 156 13.66 -3.97 -13.46
CA LEU A 156 14.53 -5.11 -13.77
C LEU A 156 14.52 -6.12 -12.60
N PRO A 157 14.29 -7.42 -12.85
CA PRO A 157 14.24 -8.43 -11.80
C PRO A 157 15.50 -8.50 -10.94
N GLU A 158 16.68 -8.39 -11.54
CA GLU A 158 17.96 -8.38 -10.83
C GLU A 158 18.14 -7.16 -9.91
N ILE A 159 17.61 -6.01 -10.30
CA ILE A 159 17.61 -4.82 -9.45
C ILE A 159 16.58 -4.96 -8.33
N ASN A 160 15.33 -5.31 -8.68
CA ASN A 160 14.23 -5.47 -7.72
C ASN A 160 14.56 -6.50 -6.62
N ARG A 161 15.00 -7.69 -7.02
CA ARG A 161 15.29 -8.81 -6.11
C ARG A 161 16.66 -8.71 -5.45
N GLY A 162 17.56 -7.87 -5.99
CA GLY A 162 18.92 -7.66 -5.53
C GLY A 162 19.09 -6.34 -4.78
N GLN A 163 19.72 -5.37 -5.45
CA GLN A 163 20.18 -4.12 -4.82
C GLN A 163 19.06 -3.28 -4.20
N TYR A 164 17.86 -3.27 -4.81
CA TYR A 164 16.73 -2.49 -4.31
C TYR A 164 16.24 -3.06 -2.99
N ARG A 165 16.02 -4.39 -2.93
CA ARG A 165 15.63 -5.10 -1.71
C ARG A 165 16.66 -4.92 -0.58
N VAL A 166 17.95 -5.05 -0.88
CA VAL A 166 19.01 -4.83 0.13
C VAL A 166 18.95 -3.41 0.70
N PHE A 167 18.69 -2.41 -0.15
CA PHE A 167 18.56 -1.03 0.30
C PHE A 167 17.30 -0.82 1.15
N GLU A 168 16.17 -1.43 0.79
CA GLU A 168 14.95 -1.40 1.62
C GLU A 168 15.17 -2.03 3.01
N ASP A 169 15.93 -3.13 3.09
CA ASP A 169 16.29 -3.74 4.38
C ASP A 169 17.20 -2.81 5.22
N GLN A 170 18.12 -2.06 4.61
CA GLN A 170 18.92 -1.04 5.30
C GLN A 170 18.04 0.09 5.85
N VAL A 171 17.08 0.56 5.05
CA VAL A 171 16.11 1.58 5.48
C VAL A 171 15.26 1.06 6.63
N ARG A 172 14.78 -0.19 6.56
CA ARG A 172 14.02 -0.83 7.64
C ARG A 172 14.82 -0.87 8.93
N GLN A 173 16.06 -1.36 8.91
CA GLN A 173 16.93 -1.42 10.09
C GLN A 173 17.19 -0.03 10.67
N PHE A 174 17.36 0.99 9.82
CA PHE A 174 17.52 2.35 10.28
C PHE A 174 16.27 2.85 11.04
N ILE A 175 15.07 2.59 10.51
CA ILE A 175 13.79 2.97 11.14
C ILE A 175 13.59 2.25 12.47
N GLU A 176 13.89 0.95 12.54
CA GLU A 176 13.80 0.16 13.79
C GLU A 176 14.66 0.76 14.91
N THR A 177 15.80 1.35 14.57
CA THR A 177 16.74 1.88 15.55
C THR A 177 16.52 3.37 15.85
N ASN A 178 16.19 4.17 14.83
CA ASN A 178 16.20 5.64 14.90
C ASN A 178 14.81 6.28 14.77
N GLY A 179 13.77 5.48 14.52
CA GLY A 179 12.40 5.97 14.41
C GLY A 179 12.03 6.44 12.99
N LEU A 180 11.10 7.37 12.93
CA LEU A 180 10.45 7.88 11.72
C LEU A 180 11.43 8.45 10.68
N VAL A 181 11.16 8.17 9.40
CA VAL A 181 11.86 8.75 8.25
C VAL A 181 10.89 9.21 7.16
N ASP A 182 11.29 10.24 6.42
CA ASP A 182 10.65 10.63 5.16
C ASP A 182 11.38 10.00 3.99
N ILE A 183 10.64 9.37 3.07
CA ILE A 183 11.19 8.75 1.87
C ILE A 183 10.69 9.47 0.62
N LYS A 184 11.60 9.72 -0.30
CA LYS A 184 11.29 10.37 -1.59
C LYS A 184 11.91 9.58 -2.72
N TRP A 185 11.11 9.36 -3.78
CA TRP A 185 11.56 8.75 -5.03
C TRP A 185 11.48 9.75 -6.16
N ARG A 186 12.43 9.66 -7.09
CA ARG A 186 12.40 10.34 -8.39
C ARG A 186 12.61 9.31 -9.48
N PHE A 187 11.73 9.35 -10.47
CA PHE A 187 11.76 8.46 -11.62
C PHE A 187 12.27 9.23 -12.82
N ILE A 188 13.31 8.71 -13.46
CA ILE A 188 13.99 9.30 -14.60
C ILE A 188 13.69 8.40 -15.81
N TYR A 189 13.37 9.01 -16.92
CA TYR A 189 13.00 8.32 -18.15
C TYR A 189 13.95 8.70 -19.27
N GLY A 190 14.38 7.72 -20.06
CA GLY A 190 15.02 7.92 -21.35
C GLY A 190 14.04 8.41 -22.42
N ASN A 191 14.49 8.46 -23.64
CA ASN A 191 13.76 8.99 -24.79
C ASN A 191 12.37 8.39 -24.99
N GLY A 192 11.34 9.06 -24.48
CA GLY A 192 9.92 8.79 -24.80
C GLY A 192 9.27 7.55 -24.16
N GLY A 193 10.04 6.71 -23.43
CA GLY A 193 9.51 5.46 -22.83
C GLY A 193 8.60 5.69 -21.63
N THR A 194 7.80 4.65 -21.32
CA THR A 194 6.94 4.59 -20.11
C THR A 194 7.63 3.87 -18.95
N ARG A 195 8.73 3.16 -19.20
CA ARG A 195 9.58 2.51 -18.22
C ARG A 195 10.66 3.47 -17.72
N PRO A 196 10.81 3.71 -16.41
CA PRO A 196 11.92 4.54 -15.92
C PRO A 196 13.25 3.85 -16.20
N THR A 197 14.25 4.61 -16.59
CA THR A 197 15.64 4.14 -16.77
C THR A 197 16.44 4.19 -15.49
N GLU A 198 16.05 5.09 -14.57
CA GLU A 198 16.68 5.22 -13.27
C GLU A 198 15.63 5.59 -12.22
N VAL A 199 15.86 5.14 -10.98
CA VAL A 199 15.08 5.51 -9.80
C VAL A 199 16.02 5.98 -8.71
N ALA A 200 15.90 7.25 -8.30
CA ALA A 200 16.55 7.76 -7.11
C ALA A 200 15.66 7.51 -5.89
N TYR A 201 16.21 6.82 -4.89
CA TYR A 201 15.58 6.50 -3.63
C TYR A 201 16.31 7.26 -2.51
N LEU A 202 15.66 8.21 -1.87
CA LEU A 202 16.25 9.15 -0.92
C LEU A 202 15.50 9.08 0.40
N VAL A 203 16.24 8.96 1.51
CA VAL A 203 15.70 8.85 2.87
C VAL A 203 16.17 10.02 3.71
N TYR A 204 15.26 10.63 4.43
CA TYR A 204 15.51 11.82 5.24
C TYR A 204 15.00 11.60 6.66
N GLN A 205 15.70 12.18 7.63
CA GLN A 205 15.25 12.33 9.01
C GLN A 205 15.51 13.79 9.43
N ASP A 206 14.52 14.43 10.03
CA ASP A 206 14.56 15.83 10.45
C ASP A 206 15.05 16.81 9.35
N GLY A 207 14.63 16.52 8.11
CA GLY A 207 14.98 17.31 6.93
C GLY A 207 16.37 17.01 6.35
N GLN A 208 17.22 16.24 7.03
CA GLN A 208 18.55 15.85 6.55
C GLN A 208 18.50 14.51 5.81
N ARG A 209 19.21 14.42 4.67
CA ARG A 209 19.33 13.16 3.95
C ARG A 209 20.31 12.23 4.67
N ILE A 210 19.80 11.09 5.12
CA ILE A 210 20.54 10.07 5.85
C ILE A 210 20.99 8.88 4.98
N LEU A 211 20.15 8.47 4.04
CA LEU A 211 20.46 7.43 3.07
C LEU A 211 20.03 7.87 1.66
N GLY A 212 20.62 7.28 0.63
CA GLY A 212 20.19 7.53 -0.73
C GLY A 212 20.96 6.70 -1.74
N LYS A 213 20.25 6.20 -2.75
CA LYS A 213 20.83 5.42 -3.85
C LYS A 213 20.09 5.70 -5.15
N ILE A 214 20.80 5.65 -6.26
CA ILE A 214 20.24 5.66 -7.61
C ILE A 214 20.38 4.24 -8.16
N PHE A 215 19.26 3.71 -8.66
CA PHE A 215 19.20 2.39 -9.27
C PHE A 215 19.00 2.57 -10.78
N SER A 216 19.90 2.01 -11.57
CA SER A 216 19.68 1.83 -13.00
C SER A 216 18.65 0.75 -13.22
N ASN A 217 17.69 1.02 -14.10
CA ASN A 217 16.52 0.15 -14.26
C ASN A 217 16.34 -0.27 -15.74
#